data_70b6d57f8d72fceb5cae4e8dfa947320
#
_entry.id   70b6d57f8d72fceb5cae4e8dfa947320
#
_cell.length_a   1.000
_cell.length_b   1.000
_cell.length_c   1.000
_cell.angle_alpha   90.00
_cell.angle_beta   90.00
_cell.angle_gamma   90.00
#
_symmetry.space_group_name_H-M   'P 1'
#
loop_
_entity.id
_entity.type
_entity.pdbx_description
1 polymer ?
#
loop_
_entity_poly.entity_id
_entity_poly.type
_entity_poly.pdbx_seq_one_letter_code
_entity_poly.pdbx_strand_id
1 'polypeptide(L)'
;MQRLFLLSLLAGILFLPIKRAATNSAALPVLTREQIIATAQRLAEYQWVCRETNRRAPCVTASPYVSDWNANQTVTGIAYDWGGMDTPEAFEQKLARGLAAGSHSRHGITNCTAGIDCSGYVSYCWGQRTTHDFSTRNIRDIAGRPKYNWYTEMKPGDALNKPGDHIVLFAGYRPDGNPIVYEASGGAGRVIRNDWCTWSRFKNYYPLQYRNVIN
;
A
#
# COMPACT_ATOMS: atom_id res chain seq x y z
N MET A 1 51.18 -15.77 61.01
CA MET A 1 50.95 -16.28 59.66
C MET A 1 49.49 -16.68 59.58
N GLN A 2 48.64 -15.78 59.10
CA GLN A 2 47.21 -15.99 58.88
C GLN A 2 46.97 -16.20 57.36
N ARG A 3 46.46 -17.39 56.98
CA ARG A 3 46.08 -17.69 55.59
C ARG A 3 44.63 -17.29 55.36
N LEU A 4 44.48 -16.29 54.47
CA LEU A 4 43.16 -15.86 53.96
C LEU A 4 42.69 -16.85 52.87
N PHE A 5 41.52 -17.48 53.05
CA PHE A 5 40.86 -18.26 52.03
C PHE A 5 39.88 -17.34 51.24
N LEU A 6 40.16 -17.12 49.96
CA LEU A 6 39.21 -16.46 49.06
C LEU A 6 38.23 -17.53 48.55
N LEU A 7 36.94 -17.35 48.89
CA LEU A 7 35.83 -18.05 48.25
C LEU A 7 35.45 -17.31 46.97
N SER A 8 35.65 -17.94 45.83
CA SER A 8 35.15 -17.47 44.53
C SER A 8 33.70 -17.95 44.35
N LEU A 9 32.75 -17.05 44.39
CA LEU A 9 31.37 -17.31 43.97
C LEU A 9 31.30 -17.28 42.42
N LEU A 10 31.09 -18.46 41.82
CA LEU A 10 30.67 -18.57 40.41
C LEU A 10 29.16 -18.31 40.34
N ALA A 11 28.77 -17.14 39.82
CA ALA A 11 27.39 -16.86 39.45
C ALA A 11 27.08 -17.53 38.11
N GLY A 12 26.36 -18.63 38.13
CA GLY A 12 25.84 -19.31 36.93
C GLY A 12 24.74 -18.45 36.31
N ILE A 13 24.97 -17.89 35.14
CA ILE A 13 23.94 -17.21 34.33
C ILE A 13 23.08 -18.30 33.68
N LEU A 14 21.86 -18.47 34.19
CA LEU A 14 20.85 -19.36 33.60
C LEU A 14 20.32 -18.70 32.31
N PHE A 15 20.77 -19.16 31.16
CA PHE A 15 20.15 -18.81 29.88
C PHE A 15 18.82 -19.54 29.74
N LEU A 16 17.72 -18.85 30.03
CA LEU A 16 16.39 -19.30 29.67
C LEU A 16 16.22 -19.14 28.15
N PRO A 17 15.77 -20.15 27.41
CA PRO A 17 15.48 -20.01 25.99
C PRO A 17 14.30 -19.04 25.82
N ILE A 18 14.52 -17.90 25.19
CA ILE A 18 13.48 -17.00 24.74
C ILE A 18 12.69 -17.78 23.69
N LYS A 19 11.51 -18.29 24.08
CA LYS A 19 10.53 -18.79 23.10
C LYS A 19 10.15 -17.63 22.21
N ARG A 20 10.66 -17.60 20.97
CA ARG A 20 10.18 -16.73 19.92
C ARG A 20 8.67 -16.99 19.82
N ALA A 21 7.86 -16.00 20.17
CA ALA A 21 6.42 -16.03 19.91
C ALA A 21 6.27 -16.30 18.40
N ALA A 22 5.60 -17.39 18.05
CA ALA A 22 5.21 -17.65 16.67
C ALA A 22 4.31 -16.47 16.28
N THR A 23 4.79 -15.63 15.37
CA THR A 23 3.95 -14.63 14.73
C THR A 23 2.84 -15.40 14.04
N ASN A 24 1.61 -15.31 14.58
CA ASN A 24 0.42 -15.77 13.88
C ASN A 24 0.36 -14.97 12.56
N SER A 25 0.92 -15.52 11.49
CA SER A 25 0.63 -15.08 10.15
C SER A 25 -0.86 -15.32 9.95
N ALA A 26 -1.65 -14.28 10.11
CA ALA A 26 -3.08 -14.37 9.82
C ALA A 26 -3.22 -14.93 8.40
N ALA A 27 -4.03 -15.98 8.26
CA ALA A 27 -4.24 -16.59 6.95
C ALA A 27 -4.76 -15.52 5.98
N LEU A 28 -4.22 -15.51 4.75
CA LEU A 28 -4.66 -14.59 3.72
C LEU A 28 -6.19 -14.74 3.51
N PRO A 29 -6.98 -13.65 3.52
CA PRO A 29 -8.43 -13.74 3.35
C PRO A 29 -8.78 -14.31 1.98
N VAL A 30 -9.86 -15.09 1.91
CA VAL A 30 -10.45 -15.53 0.64
C VAL A 30 -11.36 -14.42 0.13
N LEU A 31 -11.16 -14.00 -1.13
CA LEU A 31 -11.91 -12.91 -1.74
C LEU A 31 -12.43 -13.30 -3.11
N THR A 32 -13.62 -12.83 -3.46
CA THR A 32 -14.08 -12.86 -4.84
C THR A 32 -13.48 -11.68 -5.64
N ARG A 33 -13.50 -11.79 -6.96
CA ARG A 33 -13.04 -10.73 -7.86
C ARG A 33 -13.88 -9.46 -7.72
N GLU A 34 -15.19 -9.63 -7.54
CA GLU A 34 -16.13 -8.53 -7.29
C GLU A 34 -15.81 -7.78 -5.99
N GLN A 35 -15.45 -8.50 -4.91
CA GLN A 35 -15.05 -7.87 -3.64
C GLN A 35 -13.77 -7.05 -3.79
N ILE A 36 -12.79 -7.56 -4.56
CA ILE A 36 -11.55 -6.84 -4.85
C ILE A 36 -11.86 -5.55 -5.63
N ILE A 37 -12.65 -5.64 -6.70
CA ILE A 37 -13.00 -4.48 -7.53
C ILE A 37 -13.88 -3.48 -6.77
N ALA A 38 -14.86 -3.96 -6.00
CA ALA A 38 -15.69 -3.07 -5.18
C ALA A 38 -14.84 -2.29 -4.15
N THR A 39 -13.82 -2.93 -3.56
CA THR A 39 -12.87 -2.25 -2.68
C THR A 39 -12.06 -1.21 -3.45
N ALA A 40 -11.55 -1.56 -4.63
CA ALA A 40 -10.78 -0.64 -5.48
C ALA A 40 -11.59 0.59 -5.88
N GLN A 41 -12.82 0.39 -6.32
CA GLN A 41 -13.74 1.45 -6.71
C GLN A 41 -14.05 2.37 -5.53
N ARG A 42 -14.35 1.82 -4.36
CA ARG A 42 -14.65 2.62 -3.15
C ARG A 42 -13.53 3.59 -2.80
N LEU A 43 -12.25 3.19 -2.93
CA LEU A 43 -11.12 4.08 -2.66
C LEU A 43 -10.94 5.13 -3.76
N ALA A 44 -11.21 4.77 -5.02
CA ALA A 44 -11.12 5.70 -6.15
C ALA A 44 -12.24 6.74 -6.17
N GLU A 45 -13.41 6.40 -5.64
CA GLU A 45 -14.59 7.26 -5.56
C GLU A 45 -14.74 7.97 -4.20
N TYR A 46 -13.83 7.69 -3.25
CA TYR A 46 -13.87 8.31 -1.94
C TYR A 46 -13.73 9.82 -2.02
N GLN A 47 -14.70 10.57 -1.47
CA GLN A 47 -14.69 12.03 -1.47
C GLN A 47 -14.24 12.59 -0.12
N TRP A 48 -13.37 13.57 -0.16
CA TRP A 48 -12.87 14.29 1.02
C TRP A 48 -12.57 15.75 0.68
N VAL A 49 -12.43 16.57 1.72
CA VAL A 49 -12.10 17.99 1.56
C VAL A 49 -10.72 18.25 2.15
N CYS A 50 -9.82 18.82 1.34
CA CYS A 50 -8.52 19.29 1.81
C CYS A 50 -8.70 20.55 2.67
N ARG A 51 -8.42 20.47 3.97
CA ARG A 51 -8.38 21.63 4.86
C ARG A 51 -7.03 22.34 4.76
N GLU A 52 -6.95 23.62 5.17
CA GLU A 52 -5.65 24.32 5.19
C GLU A 52 -4.59 23.57 6.00
N THR A 53 -4.97 22.95 7.12
CA THR A 53 -4.09 22.12 7.96
C THR A 53 -3.56 20.88 7.24
N ASN A 54 -4.23 20.42 6.18
CA ASN A 54 -3.83 19.22 5.42
C ASN A 54 -2.86 19.53 4.26
N ARG A 55 -2.43 20.78 4.13
CA ARG A 55 -1.55 21.20 3.02
C ARG A 55 -0.07 21.10 3.33
N ARG A 56 0.33 21.00 4.58
CA ARG A 56 1.74 21.01 5.00
C ARG A 56 2.08 19.79 5.85
N ALA A 57 3.26 19.25 5.64
CA ALA A 57 3.82 18.16 6.43
C ALA A 57 4.98 18.70 7.27
N PRO A 58 4.75 19.17 8.51
CA PRO A 58 5.77 19.83 9.32
C PRO A 58 6.94 18.93 9.70
N CYS A 59 6.77 17.60 9.61
CA CYS A 59 7.87 16.64 9.83
C CYS A 59 8.83 16.51 8.63
N VAL A 60 8.50 17.08 7.47
CA VAL A 60 9.36 17.06 6.27
C VAL A 60 10.15 18.37 6.25
N THR A 61 11.31 18.38 6.89
CA THR A 61 12.12 19.60 7.08
C THR A 61 13.05 19.93 5.91
N ALA A 62 13.50 18.94 5.15
CA ALA A 62 14.48 19.12 4.06
C ALA A 62 13.89 19.77 2.78
N SER A 63 12.58 19.71 2.60
CA SER A 63 11.84 20.40 1.54
C SER A 63 10.44 20.63 2.07
N PRO A 64 10.01 21.89 2.27
CA PRO A 64 8.68 22.14 2.81
C PRO A 64 7.65 21.52 1.87
N TYR A 65 7.09 20.38 2.29
CA TYR A 65 6.06 19.66 1.55
C TYR A 65 4.78 20.50 1.56
N VAL A 66 4.25 20.70 0.39
CA VAL A 66 2.90 21.24 0.19
C VAL A 66 2.10 20.19 -0.55
N SER A 67 0.93 19.83 -0.04
CA SER A 67 0.00 18.90 -0.69
C SER A 67 -0.34 19.39 -2.11
N ASP A 68 -0.61 18.45 -3.01
CA ASP A 68 -1.06 18.72 -4.38
C ASP A 68 -2.45 19.41 -4.44
N TRP A 69 -3.12 19.53 -3.29
CA TRP A 69 -4.50 19.99 -3.19
C TRP A 69 -4.59 21.36 -2.53
N ASN A 70 -5.53 22.18 -3.02
CA ASN A 70 -5.81 23.50 -2.43
C ASN A 70 -6.73 23.39 -1.21
N ALA A 71 -6.65 24.37 -0.32
CA ALA A 71 -7.58 24.46 0.80
C ALA A 71 -9.03 24.56 0.31
N ASN A 72 -9.93 23.86 1.00
CA ASN A 72 -11.35 23.75 0.68
C ASN A 72 -11.66 23.06 -0.66
N GLN A 73 -10.65 22.45 -1.30
CA GLN A 73 -10.87 21.65 -2.49
C GLN A 73 -11.50 20.30 -2.10
N THR A 74 -12.62 19.97 -2.76
CA THR A 74 -13.17 18.62 -2.74
C THR A 74 -12.36 17.74 -3.70
N VAL A 75 -11.88 16.61 -3.22
CA VAL A 75 -11.06 15.65 -3.97
C VAL A 75 -11.78 14.32 -4.00
N THR A 76 -11.78 13.67 -5.16
CA THR A 76 -12.28 12.30 -5.33
C THR A 76 -11.09 11.35 -5.48
N GLY A 77 -11.06 10.28 -4.68
CA GLY A 77 -9.94 9.34 -4.55
C GLY A 77 -9.04 9.68 -3.37
N ILE A 78 -8.66 8.65 -2.59
CA ILE A 78 -7.73 8.80 -1.46
C ILE A 78 -6.40 9.35 -1.98
N ALA A 79 -5.78 10.28 -1.25
CA ALA A 79 -4.51 10.88 -1.63
C ALA A 79 -3.40 9.84 -1.78
N TYR A 80 -2.53 10.01 -2.77
CA TYR A 80 -1.32 9.20 -2.89
C TYR A 80 -0.33 9.58 -1.79
N ASP A 81 0.13 8.60 -1.02
CA ASP A 81 1.10 8.81 0.05
C ASP A 81 2.20 7.76 -0.02
N TRP A 82 3.44 8.18 -0.27
CA TRP A 82 4.57 7.27 -0.43
C TRP A 82 4.84 6.48 0.85
N GLY A 83 4.69 5.14 0.78
CA GLY A 83 4.77 4.24 1.92
C GLY A 83 3.49 4.19 2.77
N GLY A 84 2.44 4.88 2.35
CA GLY A 84 1.14 4.90 3.04
C GLY A 84 0.27 3.69 2.68
N MET A 85 -0.55 3.26 3.64
CA MET A 85 -1.59 2.25 3.46
C MET A 85 -2.79 2.56 4.38
N ASP A 86 -3.31 3.77 4.27
CA ASP A 86 -4.47 4.15 5.07
C ASP A 86 -5.76 3.53 4.53
N THR A 87 -6.58 3.02 5.45
CA THR A 87 -8.00 2.77 5.14
C THR A 87 -8.73 4.11 4.99
N PRO A 88 -9.91 4.17 4.36
CA PRO A 88 -10.69 5.41 4.30
C PRO A 88 -10.89 6.05 5.68
N GLU A 89 -11.16 5.23 6.69
CA GLU A 89 -11.38 5.68 8.07
C GLU A 89 -10.09 6.22 8.72
N ALA A 90 -8.95 5.54 8.50
CA ALA A 90 -7.65 6.00 9.01
C ALA A 90 -7.19 7.28 8.30
N PHE A 91 -7.42 7.37 6.99
CA PHE A 91 -7.15 8.56 6.20
C PHE A 91 -7.94 9.77 6.74
N GLU A 92 -9.25 9.63 6.94
CA GLU A 92 -10.10 10.71 7.47
C GLU A 92 -9.67 11.12 8.89
N GLN A 93 -9.37 10.15 9.77
CA GLN A 93 -8.86 10.44 11.12
C GLN A 93 -7.54 11.20 11.09
N LYS A 94 -6.62 10.85 10.18
CA LYS A 94 -5.36 11.55 10.01
C LYS A 94 -5.58 12.99 9.51
N LEU A 95 -6.45 13.18 8.51
CA LEU A 95 -6.81 14.51 8.02
C LEU A 95 -7.45 15.36 9.12
N ALA A 96 -8.36 14.78 9.92
CA ALA A 96 -8.99 15.48 11.05
C ALA A 96 -7.98 15.95 12.11
N ARG A 97 -6.87 15.22 12.28
CA ARG A 97 -5.75 15.61 13.15
C ARG A 97 -4.78 16.62 12.50
N GLY A 98 -5.05 17.04 11.26
CA GLY A 98 -4.24 18.04 10.57
C GLY A 98 -2.99 17.48 9.87
N LEU A 99 -2.91 16.15 9.64
CA LEU A 99 -1.83 15.60 8.84
C LEU A 99 -1.98 16.04 7.37
N ALA A 100 -0.86 16.14 6.66
CA ALA A 100 -0.88 16.52 5.24
C ALA A 100 -1.51 15.42 4.38
N ALA A 101 -2.28 15.83 3.39
CA ALA A 101 -2.88 14.93 2.42
C ALA A 101 -1.85 14.52 1.36
N GLY A 102 -1.39 13.28 1.44
CA GLY A 102 -0.48 12.67 0.50
C GLY A 102 1.00 13.04 0.67
N SER A 103 1.86 12.35 -0.07
CA SER A 103 3.29 12.64 -0.22
C SER A 103 3.85 12.00 -1.50
N HIS A 104 5.11 12.32 -1.85
CA HIS A 104 5.82 11.75 -2.98
C HIS A 104 7.13 11.08 -2.54
N SER A 105 7.68 10.20 -3.38
CA SER A 105 8.92 9.45 -3.09
C SER A 105 10.10 10.34 -2.67
N ARG A 106 10.20 11.57 -3.22
CA ARG A 106 11.23 12.55 -2.84
C ARG A 106 11.19 13.01 -1.38
N HIS A 107 10.06 12.81 -0.70
CA HIS A 107 9.88 13.18 0.70
C HIS A 107 10.22 12.04 1.67
N GLY A 108 10.47 10.83 1.14
CA GLY A 108 10.61 9.62 1.95
C GLY A 108 9.29 9.17 2.58
N ILE A 109 9.37 8.14 3.41
CA ILE A 109 8.23 7.68 4.22
C ILE A 109 8.13 8.58 5.45
N THR A 110 6.96 9.12 5.72
CA THR A 110 6.72 10.05 6.82
C THR A 110 5.58 9.57 7.72
N ASN A 111 5.51 10.14 8.93
CA ASN A 111 4.40 9.88 9.86
C ASN A 111 3.45 11.10 10.01
N CYS A 112 3.67 12.16 9.25
CA CYS A 112 2.84 13.36 9.26
C CYS A 112 2.05 13.56 7.97
N THR A 113 1.91 12.50 7.17
CA THR A 113 1.13 12.45 5.94
C THR A 113 0.04 11.38 6.04
N ALA A 114 -0.95 11.48 5.18
CA ALA A 114 -2.09 10.58 5.12
C ALA A 114 -2.38 10.17 3.68
N GLY A 115 -2.62 8.89 3.44
CA GLY A 115 -2.95 8.37 2.12
C GLY A 115 -2.48 6.93 1.90
N ILE A 116 -2.35 6.56 0.64
CA ILE A 116 -2.04 5.20 0.23
C ILE A 116 -1.13 5.21 -1.01
N ASP A 117 -0.07 4.37 -1.03
CA ASP A 117 0.76 4.20 -2.22
C ASP A 117 0.24 3.08 -3.14
N CYS A 118 0.94 2.85 -4.26
CA CYS A 118 0.51 1.87 -5.26
C CYS A 118 0.46 0.44 -4.71
N SER A 119 1.45 0.02 -3.94
CA SER A 119 1.53 -1.32 -3.35
C SER A 119 0.61 -1.48 -2.15
N GLY A 120 0.49 -0.46 -1.31
CA GLY A 120 -0.48 -0.39 -0.24
C GLY A 120 -1.91 -0.51 -0.76
N TYR A 121 -2.22 0.20 -1.85
CA TYR A 121 -3.54 0.16 -2.49
C TYR A 121 -3.91 -1.25 -2.99
N VAL A 122 -3.02 -1.89 -3.76
CA VAL A 122 -3.30 -3.25 -4.26
C VAL A 122 -3.37 -4.25 -3.11
N SER A 123 -2.47 -4.15 -2.12
CA SER A 123 -2.50 -4.99 -0.92
C SER A 123 -3.81 -4.83 -0.14
N TYR A 124 -4.28 -3.59 0.02
CA TYR A 124 -5.55 -3.31 0.67
C TYR A 124 -6.73 -3.91 -0.10
N CYS A 125 -6.75 -3.79 -1.43
CA CYS A 125 -7.78 -4.42 -2.27
C CYS A 125 -7.75 -5.96 -2.15
N TRP A 126 -6.57 -6.55 -1.93
CA TRP A 126 -6.38 -7.98 -1.68
C TRP A 126 -6.57 -8.36 -0.20
N GLY A 127 -7.21 -7.48 0.60
CA GLY A 127 -7.63 -7.77 1.96
C GLY A 127 -6.57 -7.61 3.04
N GLN A 128 -5.38 -7.12 2.71
CA GLN A 128 -4.36 -6.75 3.69
C GLN A 128 -4.74 -5.37 4.26
N ARG A 129 -5.04 -5.27 5.56
CA ARG A 129 -5.68 -4.06 6.11
C ARG A 129 -4.97 -3.43 7.30
N THR A 130 -3.93 -4.06 7.81
CA THR A 130 -3.35 -3.66 9.10
C THR A 130 -1.96 -3.02 8.99
N THR A 131 -1.17 -3.42 7.99
CA THR A 131 0.22 -2.99 7.86
C THR A 131 0.62 -2.91 6.39
N HIS A 132 1.52 -1.99 6.06
CA HIS A 132 2.13 -1.87 4.73
C HIS A 132 3.31 -2.85 4.60
N ASP A 133 3.01 -4.17 4.59
CA ASP A 133 4.03 -5.23 4.57
C ASP A 133 4.52 -5.55 3.15
N PHE A 134 3.76 -5.15 2.12
CA PHE A 134 4.03 -5.53 0.74
C PHE A 134 4.32 -4.32 -0.14
N SER A 135 5.53 -4.28 -0.67
CA SER A 135 5.97 -3.37 -1.71
C SER A 135 5.88 -4.04 -3.08
N THR A 136 6.06 -3.28 -4.16
CA THR A 136 6.14 -3.84 -5.53
C THR A 136 7.24 -4.91 -5.69
N ARG A 137 8.22 -5.01 -4.77
CA ARG A 137 9.30 -6.01 -4.81
C ARG A 137 8.91 -7.34 -4.19
N ASN A 138 8.10 -7.34 -3.14
CA ASN A 138 7.74 -8.54 -2.36
C ASN A 138 6.25 -8.89 -2.39
N ILE A 139 5.39 -8.13 -3.07
CA ILE A 139 3.95 -8.43 -3.19
C ILE A 139 3.64 -9.83 -3.74
N ARG A 140 4.63 -10.47 -4.38
CA ARG A 140 4.58 -11.87 -4.80
C ARG A 140 4.44 -12.85 -3.63
N ASP A 141 4.70 -12.43 -2.41
CA ASP A 141 4.50 -13.28 -1.22
C ASP A 141 3.01 -13.58 -0.98
N ILE A 142 2.10 -12.75 -1.49
CA ILE A 142 0.65 -12.95 -1.44
C ILE A 142 0.01 -13.20 -2.81
N ALA A 143 0.79 -13.23 -3.88
CA ALA A 143 0.32 -13.38 -5.25
C ALA A 143 1.17 -14.37 -6.06
N GLY A 144 0.65 -14.83 -7.18
CA GLY A 144 1.33 -15.69 -8.14
C GLY A 144 1.14 -15.19 -9.57
N ARG A 145 1.90 -15.76 -10.51
CA ARG A 145 1.65 -15.51 -11.92
C ARG A 145 0.41 -16.29 -12.37
N PRO A 146 -0.55 -15.66 -13.05
CA PRO A 146 -1.68 -16.38 -13.64
C PRO A 146 -1.21 -17.30 -14.76
N LYS A 147 -1.97 -18.40 -14.98
CA LYS A 147 -1.68 -19.41 -16.01
C LYS A 147 -2.45 -19.13 -17.31
N TYR A 148 -2.55 -17.87 -17.74
CA TYR A 148 -3.26 -17.49 -18.97
C TYR A 148 -2.51 -16.35 -19.68
N ASN A 149 -2.92 -16.07 -20.93
CA ASN A 149 -2.39 -14.96 -21.70
C ASN A 149 -2.85 -13.64 -21.09
N TRP A 150 -1.93 -12.92 -20.47
CA TRP A 150 -2.25 -11.74 -19.71
C TRP A 150 -2.66 -10.51 -20.53
N TYR A 151 -2.36 -10.45 -21.83
CA TYR A 151 -2.83 -9.37 -22.68
C TYR A 151 -4.31 -9.47 -23.04
N THR A 152 -4.85 -10.69 -23.12
CA THR A 152 -6.20 -10.95 -23.62
C THR A 152 -7.11 -11.67 -22.63
N GLU A 153 -6.54 -12.21 -21.55
CA GLU A 153 -7.27 -13.09 -20.62
C GLU A 153 -7.16 -12.66 -19.16
N MET A 154 -6.57 -11.47 -18.88
CA MET A 154 -6.57 -10.95 -17.51
C MET A 154 -7.99 -10.81 -16.97
N LYS A 155 -8.13 -11.12 -15.70
CA LYS A 155 -9.42 -11.04 -15.00
C LYS A 155 -9.44 -9.87 -14.02
N PRO A 156 -10.59 -9.21 -13.82
CA PRO A 156 -10.73 -8.16 -12.81
C PRO A 156 -10.20 -8.63 -11.45
N GLY A 157 -9.45 -7.76 -10.77
CA GLY A 157 -8.80 -8.10 -9.50
C GLY A 157 -7.38 -8.67 -9.61
N ASP A 158 -6.90 -9.00 -10.83
CA ASP A 158 -5.47 -9.24 -11.07
C ASP A 158 -4.71 -7.92 -11.05
N ALA A 159 -3.39 -7.97 -10.95
CA ALA A 159 -2.55 -6.78 -10.96
C ALA A 159 -1.48 -6.85 -12.05
N LEU A 160 -1.04 -5.69 -12.52
CA LEU A 160 0.15 -5.51 -13.34
C LEU A 160 1.23 -4.88 -12.48
N ASN A 161 2.35 -5.56 -12.30
CA ASN A 161 3.43 -5.16 -11.40
C ASN A 161 4.75 -4.93 -12.13
N LYS A 162 5.40 -3.81 -11.83
CA LYS A 162 6.79 -3.50 -12.20
C LYS A 162 7.60 -3.33 -10.91
N PRO A 163 8.42 -4.31 -10.51
CA PRO A 163 9.13 -4.29 -9.24
C PRO A 163 10.02 -3.06 -9.06
N GLY A 164 9.90 -2.45 -7.89
CA GLY A 164 10.66 -1.25 -7.55
C GLY A 164 10.18 0.02 -8.20
N ASP A 165 9.05 -0.05 -8.93
CA ASP A 165 8.48 1.10 -9.64
C ASP A 165 6.98 1.25 -9.30
N HIS A 166 6.11 0.47 -9.91
CA HIS A 166 4.67 0.68 -9.80
C HIS A 166 3.86 -0.61 -9.93
N ILE A 167 2.67 -0.60 -9.35
CA ILE A 167 1.67 -1.67 -9.49
C ILE A 167 0.28 -1.07 -9.66
N VAL A 168 -0.52 -1.68 -10.53
CA VAL A 168 -1.92 -1.31 -10.77
C VAL A 168 -2.82 -2.52 -10.68
N LEU A 169 -4.09 -2.32 -10.33
CA LEU A 169 -5.11 -3.36 -10.29
C LEU A 169 -5.90 -3.36 -11.60
N PHE A 170 -5.95 -4.49 -12.27
CA PHE A 170 -6.71 -4.63 -13.52
C PHE A 170 -8.21 -4.72 -13.23
N ALA A 171 -9.02 -3.96 -13.95
CA ALA A 171 -10.47 -3.87 -13.78
C ALA A 171 -11.26 -4.42 -14.97
N GLY A 172 -10.65 -4.54 -16.15
CA GLY A 172 -11.32 -5.01 -17.35
C GLY A 172 -10.70 -4.46 -18.63
N TYR A 173 -11.38 -4.71 -19.73
CA TYR A 173 -10.98 -4.22 -21.04
C TYR A 173 -11.98 -3.18 -21.55
N ARG A 174 -11.44 -2.19 -22.25
CA ARG A 174 -12.26 -1.29 -23.08
C ARG A 174 -12.69 -2.00 -24.36
N PRO A 175 -13.68 -1.44 -25.11
CA PRO A 175 -14.09 -2.00 -26.42
C PRO A 175 -12.96 -2.15 -27.43
N ASP A 176 -11.91 -1.32 -27.34
CA ASP A 176 -10.72 -1.37 -28.19
C ASP A 176 -9.66 -2.39 -27.73
N GLY A 177 -9.97 -3.19 -26.69
CA GLY A 177 -9.08 -4.19 -26.09
C GLY A 177 -8.00 -3.62 -25.15
N ASN A 178 -7.92 -2.32 -24.97
CA ASN A 178 -6.99 -1.72 -24.01
C ASN A 178 -7.48 -1.90 -22.57
N PRO A 179 -6.56 -1.87 -21.56
CA PRO A 179 -6.92 -2.16 -20.18
C PRO A 179 -7.62 -0.98 -19.50
N ILE A 180 -8.51 -1.31 -18.59
CA ILE A 180 -9.02 -0.43 -17.54
C ILE A 180 -8.33 -0.85 -16.25
N VAL A 181 -7.73 0.11 -15.52
CA VAL A 181 -7.07 -0.18 -14.24
C VAL A 181 -7.52 0.77 -13.14
N TYR A 182 -7.39 0.32 -11.91
CA TYR A 182 -7.39 1.18 -10.72
C TYR A 182 -5.96 1.29 -10.19
N GLU A 183 -5.57 2.47 -9.76
CA GLU A 183 -4.21 2.70 -9.26
C GLU A 183 -4.15 3.85 -8.24
N ALA A 184 -3.30 3.73 -7.23
CA ALA A 184 -2.83 4.88 -6.49
C ALA A 184 -1.67 5.49 -7.30
N SER A 185 -1.95 6.60 -7.98
CA SER A 185 -1.06 7.23 -8.94
C SER A 185 -0.32 8.41 -8.33
N GLY A 186 1.02 8.31 -8.23
CA GLY A 186 1.85 9.44 -7.80
C GLY A 186 1.77 10.64 -8.75
N GLY A 187 1.53 10.41 -10.05
CA GLY A 187 1.35 11.49 -11.03
C GLY A 187 0.00 12.19 -10.93
N ALA A 188 -1.05 11.48 -10.50
CA ALA A 188 -2.37 12.06 -10.23
C ALA A 188 -2.52 12.55 -8.78
N GLY A 189 -1.57 12.25 -7.90
CA GLY A 189 -1.60 12.55 -6.47
C GLY A 189 -2.65 11.79 -5.67
N ARG A 190 -3.31 10.78 -6.24
CA ARG A 190 -4.46 10.10 -5.64
C ARG A 190 -4.77 8.75 -6.26
N VAL A 191 -5.68 8.02 -5.64
CA VAL A 191 -6.30 6.83 -6.24
C VAL A 191 -7.23 7.25 -7.37
N ILE A 192 -7.09 6.59 -8.52
CA ILE A 192 -7.91 6.84 -9.71
C ILE A 192 -8.34 5.53 -10.37
N ARG A 193 -9.45 5.59 -11.09
CA ARG A 193 -9.74 4.70 -12.21
C ARG A 193 -9.09 5.30 -13.46
N ASN A 194 -8.28 4.52 -14.15
CA ASN A 194 -7.60 4.92 -15.38
C ASN A 194 -8.11 4.05 -16.53
N ASP A 195 -8.96 4.61 -17.36
CA ASP A 195 -9.56 3.97 -18.54
C ASP A 195 -9.08 4.58 -19.87
N TRP A 196 -8.01 5.36 -19.84
CA TRP A 196 -7.36 5.93 -21.03
C TRP A 196 -5.94 5.38 -21.28
N CYS A 197 -5.43 4.49 -20.44
CA CYS A 197 -4.14 3.84 -20.64
C CYS A 197 -4.19 2.80 -21.77
N THR A 198 -3.03 2.44 -22.27
CA THR A 198 -2.85 1.42 -23.32
C THR A 198 -1.87 0.36 -22.87
N TRP A 199 -1.86 -0.80 -23.52
CA TRP A 199 -0.92 -1.88 -23.23
C TRP A 199 0.54 -1.47 -23.37
N SER A 200 0.83 -0.48 -24.21
CA SER A 200 2.21 0.06 -24.36
C SER A 200 2.80 0.60 -23.05
N ARG A 201 1.96 1.14 -22.17
CA ARG A 201 2.37 1.55 -20.80
C ARG A 201 2.90 0.36 -19.99
N PHE A 202 2.34 -0.82 -20.20
CA PHE A 202 2.58 -1.99 -19.36
C PHE A 202 3.60 -2.99 -19.96
N LYS A 203 4.31 -2.64 -21.05
CA LYS A 203 5.27 -3.54 -21.72
C LYS A 203 6.35 -4.14 -20.79
N ASN A 204 6.70 -3.45 -19.69
CA ASN A 204 7.69 -3.87 -18.71
C ASN A 204 7.06 -4.34 -17.38
N TYR A 205 5.75 -4.53 -17.35
CA TYR A 205 5.03 -5.09 -16.21
C TYR A 205 4.83 -6.59 -16.42
N TYR A 206 4.54 -7.29 -15.34
CA TYR A 206 4.10 -8.68 -15.40
C TYR A 206 2.82 -8.87 -14.57
N PRO A 207 1.95 -9.80 -14.97
CA PRO A 207 0.70 -10.03 -14.29
C PRO A 207 0.91 -10.77 -12.97
N LEU A 208 0.07 -10.44 -11.99
CA LEU A 208 -0.05 -11.11 -10.72
C LEU A 208 -1.53 -11.41 -10.43
N GLN A 209 -1.77 -12.57 -9.86
CA GLN A 209 -3.08 -12.96 -9.35
C GLN A 209 -2.96 -13.17 -7.83
N TYR A 210 -3.88 -12.60 -7.07
CA TYR A 210 -3.96 -12.84 -5.63
C TYR A 210 -4.14 -14.34 -5.35
N ARG A 211 -3.40 -14.90 -4.37
CA ARG A 211 -3.39 -16.37 -4.17
C ARG A 211 -4.72 -16.95 -3.72
N ASN A 212 -5.48 -16.20 -2.93
CA ASN A 212 -6.75 -16.65 -2.36
C ASN A 212 -7.96 -15.98 -3.04
N VAL A 213 -7.83 -15.64 -4.33
CA VAL A 213 -8.97 -15.18 -5.12
C VAL A 213 -9.79 -16.38 -5.60
N ILE A 214 -11.10 -16.27 -5.47
CA ILE A 214 -12.07 -17.18 -6.05
C ILE A 214 -12.86 -16.44 -7.15
N ASN A 215 -13.31 -17.22 -8.17
CA ASN A 215 -14.10 -16.72 -9.30
C ASN A 215 -15.58 -16.65 -8.92
#